data_5960921c0dceae10b496a1fb3a10f913
#
_entry.id   5960921c0dceae10b496a1fb3a10f913
#
_cell.length_a   1.000
_cell.length_b   1.000
_cell.length_c   1.000
_cell.angle_alpha   90.00
_cell.angle_beta   90.00
_cell.angle_gamma   90.00
#
_symmetry.space_group_name_H-M   'P 1'
#
loop_
_entity.id
_entity.type
_entity.pdbx_description
1 polymer ?
#
loop_
_entity_poly.entity_id
_entity_poly.type
_entity_poly.pdbx_seq_one_letter_code
_entity_poly.pdbx_strand_id
1 'polypeptide(L)'
;AEKVQEAFKEIIEEYRPQCVFLVTTCVIEIIGDDFDAISEGLSKLYGIPVLPVHTEHFKCEDHLPGLERTITVCAEMMKSCDCDNSVNLLGQRMGDFATTELYAMLQKAGVKIGLQLPCGCSVDDIKNAAAAKVNIVVNDIALPLAQKMQEKFGIPYVYFNKFVIPEKIYEAYKNLFGYLELELPEELEGLYQNAREEIEKNKGELEGIT
;
A
#
# COMPACT_ATOMS: atom_id res chain seq x y z
N ALA A 1 -24.03 -0.45 20.49
CA ALA A 1 -23.15 -1.57 20.90
C ALA A 1 -23.83 -2.93 20.69
N GLU A 2 -25.01 -3.25 21.28
CA GLU A 2 -25.67 -4.59 21.22
C GLU A 2 -25.91 -5.05 19.77
N LYS A 3 -26.49 -4.21 18.91
CA LYS A 3 -26.77 -4.57 17.50
C LYS A 3 -25.50 -4.87 16.71
N VAL A 4 -24.39 -4.21 17.03
CA VAL A 4 -23.09 -4.49 16.38
C VAL A 4 -22.57 -5.84 16.82
N GLN A 5 -22.72 -6.20 18.10
CA GLN A 5 -22.32 -7.50 18.63
C GLN A 5 -23.13 -8.66 18.05
N GLU A 6 -24.46 -8.49 17.89
CA GLU A 6 -25.33 -9.48 17.26
C GLU A 6 -24.95 -9.71 15.80
N ALA A 7 -24.82 -8.63 15.00
CA ALA A 7 -24.41 -8.72 13.61
C ALA A 7 -23.00 -9.32 13.46
N PHE A 8 -22.08 -8.97 14.37
CA PHE A 8 -20.73 -9.51 14.35
C PHE A 8 -20.70 -11.02 14.63
N LYS A 9 -21.56 -11.48 15.57
CA LYS A 9 -21.71 -12.91 15.85
C LYS A 9 -22.17 -13.68 14.61
N GLU A 10 -23.17 -13.19 13.90
CA GLU A 10 -23.66 -13.79 12.66
C GLU A 10 -22.54 -13.87 11.60
N ILE A 11 -21.76 -12.79 11.42
CA ILE A 11 -20.63 -12.75 10.49
C ILE A 11 -19.57 -13.81 10.83
N ILE A 12 -19.23 -13.95 12.11
CA ILE A 12 -18.25 -14.94 12.56
C ILE A 12 -18.74 -16.38 12.33
N GLU A 13 -20.00 -16.65 12.66
CA GLU A 13 -20.61 -17.98 12.51
C GLU A 13 -20.71 -18.39 11.04
N GLU A 14 -21.09 -17.47 10.17
CA GLU A 14 -21.31 -17.74 8.73
C GLU A 14 -20.02 -17.74 7.91
N TYR A 15 -19.18 -16.72 8.08
CA TYR A 15 -18.03 -16.50 7.17
C TYR A 15 -16.68 -16.93 7.74
N ARG A 16 -16.55 -17.09 9.07
CA ARG A 16 -15.30 -17.43 9.77
C ARG A 16 -14.10 -16.60 9.27
N PRO A 17 -14.19 -15.26 9.27
CA PRO A 17 -13.18 -14.40 8.72
C PRO A 17 -11.89 -14.44 9.55
N GLN A 18 -10.74 -14.20 8.90
CA GLN A 18 -9.45 -14.08 9.58
C GLN A 18 -9.19 -12.67 10.12
N CYS A 19 -9.90 -11.67 9.63
CA CYS A 19 -9.98 -10.31 10.16
C CYS A 19 -11.27 -9.63 9.72
N VAL A 20 -11.67 -8.56 10.40
CA VAL A 20 -12.85 -7.76 10.05
C VAL A 20 -12.47 -6.28 10.07
N PHE A 21 -12.84 -5.54 9.02
CA PHE A 21 -12.79 -4.09 9.02
C PHE A 21 -14.15 -3.54 9.46
N LEU A 22 -14.15 -2.80 10.56
CA LEU A 22 -15.35 -2.12 11.07
C LEU A 22 -15.33 -0.68 10.55
N VAL A 23 -16.05 -0.45 9.44
CA VAL A 23 -16.06 0.84 8.76
C VAL A 23 -17.17 1.72 9.29
N THR A 24 -16.84 2.92 9.77
CA THR A 24 -17.82 3.89 10.23
C THR A 24 -18.53 4.56 9.05
N THR A 25 -19.77 5.01 9.31
CA THR A 25 -20.49 5.91 8.40
C THR A 25 -20.69 7.26 9.08
N CYS A 26 -21.02 8.27 8.31
CA CYS A 26 -21.22 9.63 8.79
C CYS A 26 -22.22 9.73 9.96
N VAL A 27 -23.30 8.96 9.93
CA VAL A 27 -24.33 8.99 11.00
C VAL A 27 -23.75 8.52 12.34
N ILE A 28 -22.93 7.47 12.30
CA ILE A 28 -22.33 6.87 13.50
C ILE A 28 -21.27 7.78 14.10
N GLU A 29 -20.49 8.43 13.26
CA GLU A 29 -19.47 9.40 13.68
C GLU A 29 -20.07 10.63 14.37
N ILE A 30 -21.30 11.05 13.97
CA ILE A 30 -22.03 12.14 14.65
C ILE A 30 -22.57 11.69 16.01
N ILE A 31 -23.04 10.46 16.13
CA ILE A 31 -23.59 9.92 17.38
C ILE A 31 -22.49 9.78 18.45
N GLY A 32 -21.22 9.61 18.01
CA GLY A 32 -20.08 9.57 18.92
C GLY A 32 -19.89 8.24 19.65
N ASP A 33 -20.36 7.14 19.07
CA ASP A 33 -20.07 5.80 19.58
C ASP A 33 -18.55 5.53 19.54
N ASP A 34 -18.00 4.97 20.60
CA ASP A 34 -16.58 4.60 20.70
C ASP A 34 -16.29 3.30 19.92
N PHE A 35 -16.06 3.45 18.63
CA PHE A 35 -15.79 2.33 17.72
C PHE A 35 -14.44 1.66 17.99
N ASP A 36 -13.47 2.38 18.52
CA ASP A 36 -12.17 1.81 18.89
C ASP A 36 -12.35 0.84 20.05
N ALA A 37 -13.09 1.23 21.10
CA ALA A 37 -13.40 0.35 22.22
C ALA A 37 -14.27 -0.85 21.81
N ILE A 38 -15.23 -0.66 20.90
CA ILE A 38 -16.05 -1.74 20.35
C ILE A 38 -15.18 -2.74 19.59
N SER A 39 -14.30 -2.26 18.70
CA SER A 39 -13.39 -3.08 17.89
C SER A 39 -12.42 -3.87 18.76
N GLU A 40 -11.85 -3.23 19.78
CA GLU A 40 -10.96 -3.89 20.73
C GLU A 40 -11.68 -4.98 21.53
N GLY A 41 -12.90 -4.70 21.99
CA GLY A 41 -13.74 -5.67 22.68
C GLY A 41 -14.08 -6.89 21.83
N LEU A 42 -14.47 -6.67 20.57
CA LEU A 42 -14.74 -7.74 19.60
C LEU A 42 -13.50 -8.55 19.27
N SER A 43 -12.34 -7.88 19.06
CA SER A 43 -11.06 -8.55 18.82
C SER A 43 -10.70 -9.50 19.96
N LYS A 44 -10.85 -9.06 21.21
CA LYS A 44 -10.58 -9.88 22.40
C LYS A 44 -11.56 -11.06 22.53
N LEU A 45 -12.83 -10.82 22.24
CA LEU A 45 -13.89 -11.82 22.39
C LEU A 45 -13.77 -12.96 21.38
N TYR A 46 -13.45 -12.63 20.12
CA TYR A 46 -13.42 -13.63 19.03
C TYR A 46 -12.00 -14.07 18.63
N GLY A 47 -10.95 -13.44 19.16
CA GLY A 47 -9.55 -13.83 18.91
C GLY A 47 -9.06 -13.54 17.49
N ILE A 48 -9.73 -12.65 16.76
CA ILE A 48 -9.35 -12.19 15.43
C ILE A 48 -9.17 -10.66 15.42
N PRO A 49 -8.34 -10.11 14.53
CA PRO A 49 -8.24 -8.66 14.37
C PRO A 49 -9.56 -8.05 13.90
N VAL A 50 -10.07 -7.06 14.65
CA VAL A 50 -11.17 -6.20 14.24
C VAL A 50 -10.61 -4.78 14.15
N LEU A 51 -10.55 -4.24 12.94
CA LEU A 51 -9.86 -3.00 12.64
C LEU A 51 -10.86 -1.87 12.42
N PRO A 52 -10.91 -0.84 13.27
CA PRO A 52 -11.78 0.31 13.07
C PRO A 52 -11.26 1.18 11.94
N VAL A 53 -12.15 1.55 11.02
CA VAL A 53 -11.86 2.49 9.93
C VAL A 53 -12.78 3.68 10.05
N HIS A 54 -12.24 4.80 10.55
CA HIS A 54 -12.97 6.06 10.66
C HIS A 54 -12.94 6.78 9.31
N THR A 55 -14.07 6.78 8.59
CA THR A 55 -14.11 7.39 7.25
C THR A 55 -14.10 8.91 7.30
N GLU A 56 -14.60 9.51 8.39
CA GLU A 56 -14.74 10.97 8.58
C GLU A 56 -15.32 11.68 7.34
N HIS A 57 -16.32 11.07 6.72
CA HIS A 57 -16.89 11.49 5.45
C HIS A 57 -17.29 12.97 5.42
N PHE A 58 -17.70 13.54 6.54
CA PHE A 58 -18.04 14.97 6.63
C PHE A 58 -16.85 15.92 6.50
N LYS A 59 -15.63 15.40 6.68
CA LYS A 59 -14.39 16.19 6.59
C LYS A 59 -13.69 16.00 5.26
N CYS A 60 -14.23 15.16 4.37
CA CYS A 60 -13.59 14.77 3.13
C CYS A 60 -14.39 15.25 1.93
N GLU A 61 -13.70 15.75 0.91
CA GLU A 61 -14.30 16.15 -0.36
C GLU A 61 -14.53 14.99 -1.31
N ASP A 62 -13.78 13.89 -1.11
CA ASP A 62 -13.84 12.67 -1.94
C ASP A 62 -13.66 11.39 -1.10
N HIS A 63 -13.54 10.24 -1.79
CA HIS A 63 -13.42 8.92 -1.17
C HIS A 63 -11.97 8.49 -0.85
N LEU A 64 -10.96 9.24 -1.28
CA LEU A 64 -9.55 8.86 -1.14
C LEU A 64 -9.11 8.73 0.32
N PRO A 65 -9.50 9.63 1.26
CA PRO A 65 -9.15 9.48 2.67
C PRO A 65 -9.68 8.20 3.31
N GLY A 66 -10.86 7.73 2.91
CA GLY A 66 -11.39 6.45 3.38
C GLY A 66 -10.56 5.25 2.93
N LEU A 67 -10.10 5.26 1.67
CA LEU A 67 -9.20 4.23 1.14
C LEU A 67 -7.84 4.26 1.84
N GLU A 68 -7.26 5.44 2.01
CA GLU A 68 -6.00 5.65 2.72
C GLU A 68 -6.05 5.08 4.14
N ARG A 69 -7.09 5.40 4.90
CA ARG A 69 -7.29 4.90 6.26
C ARG A 69 -7.46 3.39 6.31
N THR A 70 -8.23 2.84 5.37
CA THR A 70 -8.43 1.37 5.27
C THR A 70 -7.12 0.65 5.01
N ILE A 71 -6.26 1.19 4.14
CA ILE A 71 -4.94 0.61 3.86
C ILE A 71 -4.02 0.79 5.08
N THR A 72 -4.03 1.98 5.68
CA THR A 72 -3.12 2.34 6.79
C THR A 72 -3.37 1.52 8.04
N VAL A 73 -4.64 1.21 8.35
CA VAL A 73 -4.98 0.42 9.55
C VAL A 73 -4.45 -1.02 9.46
N CYS A 74 -4.14 -1.53 8.27
CA CYS A 74 -3.52 -2.85 8.10
C CYS A 74 -2.18 -2.98 8.85
N ALA A 75 -1.48 -1.87 9.11
CA ALA A 75 -0.25 -1.86 9.91
C ALA A 75 -0.44 -2.40 11.34
N GLU A 76 -1.66 -2.40 11.86
CA GLU A 76 -1.96 -2.94 13.20
C GLU A 76 -1.93 -4.48 13.24
N MET A 77 -2.10 -5.13 12.10
CA MET A 77 -1.97 -6.60 11.99
C MET A 77 -0.52 -7.05 11.79
N MET A 78 0.36 -6.15 11.34
CA MET A 78 1.74 -6.49 11.00
C MET A 78 2.55 -6.84 12.24
N LYS A 79 3.41 -7.84 12.11
CA LYS A 79 4.30 -8.32 13.19
C LYS A 79 5.74 -8.10 12.78
N SER A 80 6.58 -7.74 13.75
CA SER A 80 8.02 -7.74 13.54
C SER A 80 8.50 -9.15 13.20
N CYS A 81 9.28 -9.28 12.14
CA CYS A 81 9.88 -10.51 11.67
C CYS A 81 11.25 -10.24 11.06
N ASP A 82 12.01 -11.29 10.84
CA ASP A 82 13.31 -11.18 10.20
C ASP A 82 13.15 -10.76 8.73
N CYS A 83 14.07 -9.93 8.26
CA CYS A 83 14.07 -9.49 6.86
C CYS A 83 14.36 -10.66 5.92
N ASP A 84 13.50 -10.86 4.92
CA ASP A 84 13.61 -11.93 3.91
C ASP A 84 14.09 -11.42 2.53
N ASN A 85 14.53 -10.17 2.46
CA ASN A 85 14.95 -9.47 1.24
C ASN A 85 13.85 -9.33 0.17
N SER A 86 12.59 -9.50 0.54
CA SER A 86 11.46 -9.19 -0.35
C SER A 86 11.18 -7.68 -0.40
N VAL A 87 10.30 -7.29 -1.32
CA VAL A 87 9.74 -5.95 -1.39
C VAL A 87 8.23 -6.01 -1.24
N ASN A 88 7.64 -4.98 -0.64
CA ASN A 88 6.19 -4.81 -0.66
C ASN A 88 5.80 -3.84 -1.77
N LEU A 89 4.67 -4.10 -2.43
CA LEU A 89 4.04 -3.21 -3.38
C LEU A 89 2.79 -2.60 -2.74
N LEU A 90 2.82 -1.30 -2.50
CA LEU A 90 1.77 -0.58 -1.79
C LEU A 90 1.05 0.41 -2.71
N GLY A 91 -0.28 0.34 -2.75
CA GLY A 91 -1.12 1.26 -3.49
C GLY A 91 -1.55 0.77 -4.89
N GLN A 92 -1.16 -0.43 -5.32
CA GLN A 92 -1.63 -1.01 -6.58
C GLN A 92 -3.12 -1.36 -6.46
N ARG A 93 -3.98 -0.57 -7.10
CA ARG A 93 -5.44 -0.72 -7.00
C ARG A 93 -6.07 -1.50 -8.14
N MET A 94 -5.48 -1.41 -9.32
CA MET A 94 -6.00 -2.02 -10.54
C MET A 94 -4.85 -2.43 -11.45
N GLY A 95 -5.14 -3.36 -12.35
CA GLY A 95 -4.16 -3.90 -13.28
C GLY A 95 -3.29 -5.00 -12.67
N ASP A 96 -2.55 -5.65 -13.51
CA ASP A 96 -1.60 -6.70 -13.12
C ASP A 96 -0.19 -6.09 -13.05
N PHE A 97 0.38 -6.04 -11.85
CA PHE A 97 1.75 -5.55 -11.65
C PHE A 97 2.76 -6.38 -12.42
N ALA A 98 2.48 -7.66 -12.65
CA ALA A 98 3.35 -8.56 -13.41
C ALA A 98 3.56 -8.12 -14.88
N THR A 99 2.73 -7.22 -15.40
CA THR A 99 2.89 -6.66 -16.76
C THR A 99 3.80 -5.43 -16.82
N THR A 100 4.33 -4.97 -15.68
CA THR A 100 5.15 -3.76 -15.61
C THR A 100 6.63 -4.07 -15.79
N GLU A 101 7.37 -3.09 -16.35
CA GLU A 101 8.84 -3.15 -16.46
C GLU A 101 9.50 -3.28 -15.08
N LEU A 102 8.97 -2.59 -14.08
CA LEU A 102 9.46 -2.69 -12.70
C LEU A 102 9.40 -4.13 -12.19
N TYR A 103 8.28 -4.83 -12.42
CA TYR A 103 8.18 -6.24 -12.06
C TYR A 103 9.22 -7.10 -12.78
N ALA A 104 9.36 -6.92 -14.09
CA ALA A 104 10.34 -7.68 -14.88
C ALA A 104 11.78 -7.47 -14.37
N MET A 105 12.15 -6.23 -14.03
CA MET A 105 13.47 -5.91 -13.47
C MET A 105 13.68 -6.54 -12.09
N LEU A 106 12.67 -6.50 -11.21
CA LEU A 106 12.74 -7.14 -9.89
C LEU A 106 12.88 -8.66 -10.02
N GLN A 107 12.09 -9.30 -10.91
CA GLN A 107 12.19 -10.74 -11.17
C GLN A 107 13.56 -11.14 -11.70
N LYS A 108 14.12 -10.38 -12.66
CA LYS A 108 15.45 -10.60 -13.22
C LYS A 108 16.55 -10.48 -12.15
N ALA A 109 16.36 -9.58 -11.18
CA ALA A 109 17.24 -9.42 -10.02
C ALA A 109 16.99 -10.46 -8.90
N GLY A 110 16.04 -11.39 -9.07
CA GLY A 110 15.71 -12.42 -8.07
C GLY A 110 14.98 -11.90 -6.84
N VAL A 111 14.39 -10.69 -6.91
CA VAL A 111 13.67 -10.07 -5.81
C VAL A 111 12.23 -10.57 -5.76
N LYS A 112 11.79 -11.03 -4.60
CA LYS A 112 10.41 -11.47 -4.36
C LYS A 112 9.52 -10.30 -3.95
N ILE A 113 8.24 -10.38 -4.33
CA ILE A 113 7.21 -9.50 -3.79
C ILE A 113 6.54 -10.22 -2.61
N GLY A 114 6.63 -9.61 -1.43
CA GLY A 114 6.04 -10.14 -0.20
C GLY A 114 4.56 -9.77 -0.10
N LEU A 115 4.25 -8.49 -0.01
CA LEU A 115 2.89 -7.98 0.08
C LEU A 115 2.53 -7.18 -1.17
N GLN A 116 1.31 -7.41 -1.73
CA GLN A 116 0.69 -6.50 -2.71
C GLN A 116 -0.62 -5.97 -2.12
N LEU A 117 -0.63 -4.74 -1.62
CA LEU A 117 -1.81 -4.14 -0.98
C LEU A 117 -2.28 -2.92 -1.77
N PRO A 118 -3.58 -2.80 -2.06
CA PRO A 118 -4.71 -3.63 -1.64
C PRO A 118 -5.02 -4.84 -2.53
N CYS A 119 -4.34 -5.04 -3.64
CA CYS A 119 -4.66 -6.11 -4.58
C CYS A 119 -3.80 -7.35 -4.38
N GLY A 120 -4.45 -8.52 -4.27
CA GLY A 120 -3.77 -9.80 -4.37
C GLY A 120 -3.03 -10.27 -3.11
N CYS A 121 -3.47 -9.84 -1.92
CA CYS A 121 -2.87 -10.28 -0.66
C CYS A 121 -3.84 -11.09 0.22
N SER A 122 -3.28 -12.00 0.98
CA SER A 122 -3.94 -12.67 2.10
C SER A 122 -3.71 -11.91 3.41
N VAL A 123 -4.46 -12.27 4.44
CA VAL A 123 -4.25 -11.75 5.81
C VAL A 123 -2.85 -12.12 6.33
N ASP A 124 -2.33 -13.27 5.95
CA ASP A 124 -1.00 -13.70 6.38
C ASP A 124 0.11 -12.90 5.67
N ASP A 125 -0.07 -12.52 4.41
CA ASP A 125 0.86 -11.61 3.73
C ASP A 125 0.91 -10.25 4.44
N ILE A 126 -0.25 -9.73 4.89
CA ILE A 126 -0.28 -8.48 5.66
C ILE A 126 0.45 -8.65 7.00
N LYS A 127 0.21 -9.75 7.73
CA LYS A 127 0.87 -10.00 9.02
C LYS A 127 2.40 -10.08 8.90
N ASN A 128 2.89 -10.63 7.78
CA ASN A 128 4.32 -10.84 7.51
C ASN A 128 4.96 -9.70 6.72
N ALA A 129 4.24 -8.66 6.39
CA ALA A 129 4.73 -7.55 5.55
C ALA A 129 5.98 -6.86 6.10
N ALA A 130 6.23 -6.97 7.40
CA ALA A 130 7.43 -6.41 8.02
C ALA A 130 8.73 -7.20 7.71
N ALA A 131 8.66 -8.32 7.00
CA ALA A 131 9.83 -9.03 6.51
C ALA A 131 10.50 -8.35 5.30
N ALA A 132 9.81 -7.46 4.62
CA ALA A 132 10.32 -6.81 3.43
C ALA A 132 11.49 -5.86 3.74
N LYS A 133 12.45 -5.80 2.82
CA LYS A 133 13.61 -4.89 2.90
C LYS A 133 13.24 -3.44 2.54
N VAL A 134 12.26 -3.26 1.65
CA VAL A 134 11.80 -1.94 1.21
C VAL A 134 10.34 -1.98 0.74
N ASN A 135 9.61 -0.89 0.94
CA ASN A 135 8.27 -0.70 0.42
C ASN A 135 8.32 0.11 -0.89
N ILE A 136 7.68 -0.38 -1.94
CA ILE A 136 7.47 0.33 -3.20
C ILE A 136 6.07 0.92 -3.16
N VAL A 137 5.96 2.25 -3.16
CA VAL A 137 4.68 2.97 -3.12
C VAL A 137 4.35 3.46 -4.52
N VAL A 138 3.24 2.98 -5.08
CA VAL A 138 2.81 3.32 -6.46
C VAL A 138 1.55 4.19 -6.51
N ASN A 139 1.03 4.57 -5.34
CA ASN A 139 -0.11 5.49 -5.24
C ASN A 139 -0.11 6.20 -3.89
N ASP A 140 -0.49 7.48 -3.88
CA ASP A 140 -0.48 8.37 -2.72
C ASP A 140 -1.26 7.83 -1.52
N ILE A 141 -2.36 7.11 -1.77
CA ILE A 141 -3.19 6.51 -0.72
C ILE A 141 -2.43 5.53 0.19
N ALA A 142 -1.28 5.03 -0.24
CA ALA A 142 -0.46 4.11 0.53
C ALA A 142 0.74 4.78 1.21
N LEU A 143 0.97 6.08 1.01
CA LEU A 143 2.04 6.83 1.67
C LEU A 143 1.95 6.78 3.20
N PRO A 144 0.79 7.02 3.83
CA PRO A 144 0.67 6.96 5.28
C PRO A 144 0.98 5.56 5.83
N LEU A 145 0.59 4.50 5.12
CA LEU A 145 0.98 3.14 5.49
C LEU A 145 2.50 2.96 5.43
N ALA A 146 3.14 3.38 4.33
CA ALA A 146 4.59 3.25 4.17
C ALA A 146 5.36 4.01 5.24
N GLN A 147 4.93 5.24 5.58
CA GLN A 147 5.48 6.03 6.68
C GLN A 147 5.34 5.31 8.03
N LYS A 148 4.15 4.79 8.31
CA LYS A 148 3.89 4.02 9.54
C LYS A 148 4.74 2.75 9.62
N MET A 149 4.96 2.06 8.49
CA MET A 149 5.85 0.90 8.44
C MET A 149 7.31 1.29 8.65
N GLN A 150 7.74 2.44 8.16
CA GLN A 150 9.07 2.96 8.41
C GLN A 150 9.26 3.32 9.90
N GLU A 151 8.30 4.00 10.51
CA GLU A 151 8.35 4.37 11.93
C GLU A 151 8.32 3.15 12.85
N LYS A 152 7.44 2.17 12.55
CA LYS A 152 7.18 1.03 13.44
C LYS A 152 8.18 -0.11 13.25
N PHE A 153 8.66 -0.34 12.03
CA PHE A 153 9.48 -1.50 11.67
C PHE A 153 10.83 -1.12 11.05
N GLY A 154 11.08 0.16 10.79
CA GLY A 154 12.33 0.63 10.16
C GLY A 154 12.42 0.36 8.66
N ILE A 155 11.34 -0.05 7.99
CA ILE A 155 11.35 -0.40 6.58
C ILE A 155 11.30 0.87 5.73
N PRO A 156 12.35 1.19 4.94
CA PRO A 156 12.33 2.35 4.07
C PRO A 156 11.31 2.20 2.94
N TYR A 157 10.95 3.30 2.30
CA TYR A 157 10.10 3.24 1.13
C TYR A 157 10.64 4.08 -0.03
N VAL A 158 10.29 3.65 -1.26
CA VAL A 158 10.54 4.39 -2.49
C VAL A 158 9.20 4.68 -3.16
N TYR A 159 9.00 5.94 -3.52
CA TYR A 159 7.77 6.39 -4.13
C TYR A 159 7.89 6.37 -5.65
N PHE A 160 7.19 5.44 -6.29
CA PHE A 160 7.03 5.31 -7.72
C PHE A 160 5.65 5.86 -8.13
N ASN A 161 5.45 7.16 -8.01
CA ASN A 161 4.25 7.76 -8.55
C ASN A 161 4.25 7.65 -10.08
N LYS A 162 3.11 7.96 -10.71
CA LYS A 162 2.96 8.07 -12.16
C LYS A 162 3.79 9.23 -12.70
N PHE A 163 5.10 9.15 -12.55
CA PHE A 163 6.03 10.13 -13.06
C PHE A 163 6.01 10.09 -14.60
N VAL A 164 5.97 11.26 -15.19
CA VAL A 164 6.15 11.45 -16.64
C VAL A 164 7.53 12.03 -16.96
N ILE A 165 8.37 12.22 -15.94
CA ILE A 165 9.70 12.82 -16.04
C ILE A 165 10.73 11.70 -15.92
N PRO A 166 11.51 11.40 -16.98
CA PRO A 166 12.46 10.29 -16.99
C PRO A 166 13.48 10.34 -15.84
N GLU A 167 13.96 11.53 -15.49
CA GLU A 167 14.90 11.74 -14.39
C GLU A 167 14.35 11.25 -13.05
N LYS A 168 13.07 11.53 -12.76
CA LYS A 168 12.43 11.09 -11.53
C LYS A 168 12.22 9.58 -11.49
N ILE A 169 11.87 8.99 -12.63
CA ILE A 169 11.73 7.54 -12.74
C ILE A 169 13.09 6.87 -12.52
N TYR A 170 14.12 7.35 -13.20
CA TYR A 170 15.48 6.83 -13.08
C TYR A 170 16.00 6.93 -11.63
N GLU A 171 15.78 8.06 -10.97
CA GLU A 171 16.16 8.26 -9.58
C GLU A 171 15.41 7.31 -8.62
N ALA A 172 14.11 7.07 -8.88
CA ALA A 172 13.34 6.10 -8.09
C ALA A 172 13.91 4.68 -8.21
N TYR A 173 14.32 4.26 -9.41
CA TYR A 173 15.02 2.98 -9.59
C TYR A 173 16.37 2.95 -8.86
N LYS A 174 17.16 4.01 -8.96
CA LYS A 174 18.45 4.09 -8.23
C LYS A 174 18.25 3.93 -6.72
N ASN A 175 17.26 4.61 -6.17
CA ASN A 175 16.95 4.52 -4.75
C ASN A 175 16.49 3.12 -4.37
N LEU A 176 15.60 2.50 -5.15
CA LEU A 176 15.10 1.15 -4.91
C LEU A 176 16.24 0.13 -4.92
N PHE A 177 17.04 0.09 -5.99
CA PHE A 177 18.15 -0.86 -6.12
C PHE A 177 19.25 -0.58 -5.09
N GLY A 178 19.44 0.69 -4.68
CA GLY A 178 20.32 1.06 -3.58
C GLY A 178 19.88 0.47 -2.24
N TYR A 179 18.58 0.55 -1.90
CA TYR A 179 18.06 -0.11 -0.69
C TYR A 179 18.16 -1.62 -0.75
N LEU A 180 18.02 -2.21 -1.93
CA LEU A 180 18.16 -3.65 -2.15
C LEU A 180 19.63 -4.11 -2.12
N GLU A 181 20.60 -3.18 -2.19
CA GLU A 181 22.05 -3.47 -2.32
C GLU A 181 22.35 -4.27 -3.60
N LEU A 182 21.63 -3.96 -4.66
CA LEU A 182 21.76 -4.58 -5.98
C LEU A 182 22.28 -3.57 -7.01
N GLU A 183 22.95 -4.08 -8.03
CA GLU A 183 23.33 -3.28 -9.19
C GLU A 183 22.10 -2.87 -10.00
N LEU A 184 22.15 -1.69 -10.61
CA LEU A 184 21.09 -1.24 -11.51
C LEU A 184 21.00 -2.16 -12.74
N PRO A 185 19.77 -2.46 -13.21
CA PRO A 185 19.61 -3.18 -14.47
C PRO A 185 20.32 -2.48 -15.63
N GLU A 186 21.09 -3.23 -16.42
CA GLU A 186 21.85 -2.68 -17.56
C GLU A 186 20.95 -1.96 -18.57
N GLU A 187 19.74 -2.46 -18.78
CA GLU A 187 18.76 -1.87 -19.69
C GLU A 187 18.19 -0.52 -19.24
N LEU A 188 18.30 -0.19 -17.95
CA LEU A 188 17.68 1.03 -17.39
C LEU A 188 18.26 2.30 -17.97
N GLU A 189 19.59 2.35 -18.15
CA GLU A 189 20.26 3.51 -18.76
C GLU A 189 19.79 3.74 -20.20
N GLY A 190 19.68 2.66 -20.98
CA GLY A 190 19.18 2.74 -22.36
C GLY A 190 17.72 3.23 -22.42
N LEU A 191 16.85 2.72 -21.55
CA LEU A 191 15.46 3.17 -21.46
C LEU A 191 15.36 4.65 -21.06
N TYR A 192 16.19 5.08 -20.12
CA TYR A 192 16.25 6.48 -19.69
C TYR A 192 16.68 7.42 -20.83
N GLN A 193 17.74 7.09 -21.55
CA GLN A 193 18.23 7.91 -22.67
C GLN A 193 17.21 7.95 -23.82
N ASN A 194 16.62 6.81 -24.19
CA ASN A 194 15.57 6.76 -25.21
C ASN A 194 14.36 7.64 -24.84
N ALA A 195 13.92 7.58 -23.57
CA ALA A 195 12.80 8.40 -23.09
C ALA A 195 13.12 9.91 -23.20
N ARG A 196 14.36 10.31 -22.87
CA ARG A 196 14.79 11.70 -23.00
C ARG A 196 14.82 12.17 -24.45
N GLU A 197 15.39 11.35 -25.35
CA GLU A 197 15.46 11.66 -26.77
C GLU A 197 14.06 11.83 -27.38
N GLU A 198 13.11 10.94 -27.05
CA GLU A 198 11.72 11.05 -27.51
C GLU A 198 11.03 12.31 -26.97
N ILE A 199 11.25 12.69 -25.72
CA ILE A 199 10.72 13.94 -25.16
C ILE A 199 11.27 15.16 -25.90
N GLU A 200 12.59 15.24 -26.10
CA GLU A 200 13.20 16.38 -26.78
C GLU A 200 12.76 16.48 -28.24
N LYS A 201 12.62 15.35 -28.94
CA LYS A 201 12.10 15.30 -30.31
C LYS A 201 10.66 15.84 -30.41
N ASN A 202 9.79 15.43 -29.49
CA ASN A 202 8.38 15.83 -29.53
C ASN A 202 8.14 17.22 -28.94
N LYS A 203 9.06 17.75 -28.15
CA LYS A 203 8.95 19.10 -27.55
C LYS A 203 8.85 20.20 -28.59
N GLY A 204 9.65 20.08 -29.69
CA GLY A 204 9.57 21.02 -30.80
C GLY A 204 8.24 20.97 -31.58
N GLU A 205 7.54 19.82 -31.58
CA GLU A 205 6.24 19.68 -32.23
C GLU A 205 5.11 20.27 -31.40
N LEU A 206 5.30 20.41 -30.08
CA LEU A 206 4.32 20.95 -29.16
C LEU A 206 4.52 22.45 -28.87
N GLU A 207 5.62 23.05 -29.32
CA GLU A 207 5.87 24.50 -29.19
C GLU A 207 4.84 25.30 -29.99
N GLY A 208 3.98 26.03 -29.27
CA GLY A 208 2.94 26.85 -29.85
C GLY A 208 1.53 26.27 -29.77
N ILE A 209 1.36 25.09 -29.18
CA ILE A 209 0.06 24.54 -28.81
C ILE A 209 -0.27 25.03 -27.39
N THR A 210 -1.12 26.06 -27.27
CA THR A 210 -1.65 26.61 -26.00
C THR A 210 -3.09 26.19 -25.82
#